data_735a75c4df6c6660bcfa70e63fb2be67
#
_entry.id   735a75c4df6c6660bcfa70e63fb2be67
#
_cell.length_a   1.000
_cell.length_b   1.000
_cell.length_c   1.000
_cell.angle_alpha   90.00
_cell.angle_beta   90.00
_cell.angle_gamma   90.00
#
_symmetry.space_group_name_H-M   'P 1'
#
loop_
_entity.id
_entity.type
_entity.pdbx_description
1 polymer ?
#
loop_
_entity_poly.entity_id
_entity_poly.type
_entity_poly.pdbx_seq_one_letter_code
_entity_poly.pdbx_strand_id
1 'polypeptide(L)'
;LELVFDPACHVETLPSSLSHNEWISIVGNLLDNAYNAALRQPAGSKQIECLINSEGGEAIVEIADQGCGIDESLRDRIFERGVTSSDSGDHGIGLWLVRSYVEQAGGNIVVDDNIPFGTIFTLYIPLTRDEHHG
;
A
#
# COMPACT_ATOMS: atom_id res chain seq x y z
N LEU A 1 -12.32 -7.29 -12.04
CA LEU A 1 -11.67 -6.49 -11.00
C LEU A 1 -11.72 -5.02 -11.39
N GLU A 2 -12.04 -4.18 -10.43
CA GLU A 2 -12.24 -2.77 -10.69
C GLU A 2 -11.47 -1.94 -9.69
N LEU A 3 -10.72 -0.95 -10.20
CA LEU A 3 -10.00 -0.01 -9.34
C LEU A 3 -10.87 1.24 -9.19
N VAL A 4 -11.18 1.60 -7.95
CA VAL A 4 -12.05 2.71 -7.63
C VAL A 4 -11.29 3.73 -6.80
N PHE A 5 -11.29 4.98 -7.25
CA PHE A 5 -10.69 6.05 -6.48
C PHE A 5 -11.76 6.71 -5.62
N ASP A 6 -11.41 6.92 -4.35
CA ASP A 6 -12.31 7.61 -3.42
C ASP A 6 -12.53 9.03 -3.93
N PRO A 7 -13.80 9.53 -3.90
CA PRO A 7 -14.06 10.91 -4.32
C PRO A 7 -13.31 11.95 -3.50
N ALA A 8 -12.83 11.58 -2.32
CA ALA A 8 -12.03 12.49 -1.49
C ALA A 8 -10.57 12.53 -1.88
N CYS A 9 -10.16 11.81 -2.93
CA CYS A 9 -8.78 11.85 -3.39
C CYS A 9 -8.39 13.27 -3.77
N HIS A 10 -7.31 13.73 -3.16
CA HIS A 10 -6.83 15.08 -3.42
C HIS A 10 -5.35 15.16 -3.06
N VAL A 11 -4.52 15.44 -4.06
CA VAL A 11 -3.09 15.58 -3.86
C VAL A 11 -2.63 16.82 -4.60
N GLU A 12 -2.13 17.78 -3.84
CA GLU A 12 -1.59 18.99 -4.47
C GLU A 12 -0.14 18.81 -4.89
N THR A 13 0.61 18.05 -4.10
CA THR A 13 2.01 17.79 -4.42
C THR A 13 2.35 16.37 -3.99
N LEU A 14 3.23 15.74 -4.75
CA LEU A 14 3.77 14.44 -4.36
C LEU A 14 5.06 14.65 -3.57
N PRO A 15 5.38 13.72 -2.66
CA PRO A 15 6.63 13.81 -1.91
C PRO A 15 7.83 13.82 -2.85
N SER A 16 8.73 14.78 -2.62
CA SER A 16 9.94 14.91 -3.44
C SER A 16 10.99 13.88 -3.05
N SER A 17 10.79 13.17 -1.94
CA SER A 17 11.74 12.17 -1.47
C SER A 17 11.70 10.87 -2.25
N LEU A 18 10.70 10.72 -3.12
CA LEU A 18 10.56 9.53 -3.94
C LEU A 18 10.61 9.90 -5.41
N SER A 19 11.35 9.14 -6.19
CA SER A 19 11.39 9.34 -7.62
C SER A 19 10.10 8.81 -8.25
N HIS A 20 9.90 9.20 -9.49
CA HIS A 20 8.75 8.72 -10.26
C HIS A 20 8.72 7.20 -10.33
N ASN A 21 9.88 6.59 -10.59
CA ASN A 21 9.97 5.12 -10.68
C ASN A 21 9.70 4.46 -9.35
N GLU A 22 10.14 5.06 -8.25
CA GLU A 22 9.86 4.52 -6.92
C GLU A 22 8.37 4.56 -6.63
N TRP A 23 7.69 5.66 -7.00
CA TRP A 23 6.26 5.76 -6.86
C TRP A 23 5.53 4.67 -7.64
N ILE A 24 5.94 4.45 -8.89
CA ILE A 24 5.34 3.42 -9.72
C ILE A 24 5.51 2.05 -9.07
N SER A 25 6.69 1.80 -8.52
CA SER A 25 6.96 0.52 -7.86
C SER A 25 6.09 0.33 -6.62
N ILE A 26 5.97 1.38 -5.80
CA ILE A 26 5.15 1.31 -4.59
C ILE A 26 3.68 1.01 -4.94
N VAL A 27 3.10 1.83 -5.80
CA VAL A 27 1.69 1.69 -6.13
C VAL A 27 1.43 0.39 -6.87
N GLY A 28 2.31 0.05 -7.80
CA GLY A 28 2.17 -1.18 -8.57
C GLY A 28 2.20 -2.43 -7.70
N ASN A 29 3.11 -2.46 -6.74
CA ASN A 29 3.21 -3.62 -5.85
C ASN A 29 2.00 -3.73 -4.93
N LEU A 30 1.50 -2.60 -4.43
CA LEU A 30 0.32 -2.62 -3.56
C LEU A 30 -0.92 -3.03 -4.34
N LEU A 31 -1.10 -2.53 -5.56
CA LEU A 31 -2.23 -2.90 -6.40
C LEU A 31 -2.17 -4.36 -6.80
N ASP A 32 -0.98 -4.85 -7.12
CA ASP A 32 -0.80 -6.25 -7.49
C ASP A 32 -1.14 -7.15 -6.32
N ASN A 33 -0.73 -6.77 -5.12
CA ASN A 33 -1.04 -7.51 -3.92
C ASN A 33 -2.55 -7.54 -3.67
N ALA A 34 -3.21 -6.40 -3.82
CA ALA A 34 -4.66 -6.31 -3.63
C ALA A 34 -5.40 -7.14 -4.67
N TYR A 35 -4.92 -7.12 -5.91
CA TYR A 35 -5.52 -7.89 -6.99
C TYR A 35 -5.46 -9.39 -6.68
N ASN A 36 -4.29 -9.87 -6.28
CA ASN A 36 -4.12 -11.29 -5.98
C ASN A 36 -4.98 -11.71 -4.79
N ALA A 37 -5.07 -10.86 -3.77
CA ALA A 37 -5.90 -11.15 -2.61
C ALA A 37 -7.38 -11.23 -3.01
N ALA A 38 -7.83 -10.31 -3.86
CA ALA A 38 -9.21 -10.27 -4.30
C ALA A 38 -9.59 -11.52 -5.09
N LEU A 39 -8.66 -12.02 -5.90
CA LEU A 39 -8.91 -13.23 -6.68
C LEU A 39 -9.08 -14.46 -5.80
N ARG A 40 -8.53 -14.43 -4.59
CA ARG A 40 -8.56 -15.57 -3.68
C ARG A 40 -9.77 -15.52 -2.73
N GLN A 41 -10.64 -14.53 -2.86
CA GLN A 41 -11.84 -14.40 -2.03
C GLN A 41 -13.06 -14.26 -2.93
N PRO A 42 -13.71 -15.42 -3.28
CA PRO A 42 -14.85 -15.37 -4.22
C PRO A 42 -16.02 -14.56 -3.70
N ALA A 43 -16.20 -14.49 -2.38
CA ALA A 43 -17.34 -13.77 -1.78
C ALA A 43 -17.11 -12.27 -1.72
N GLY A 44 -15.89 -11.81 -1.96
CA GLY A 44 -15.57 -10.40 -1.83
C GLY A 44 -15.90 -9.60 -3.07
N SER A 45 -16.00 -8.31 -2.87
CA SER A 45 -16.10 -7.37 -3.98
C SER A 45 -14.79 -7.43 -4.79
N LYS A 46 -14.92 -7.26 -6.10
CA LYS A 46 -13.75 -7.21 -6.97
C LYS A 46 -13.25 -5.78 -7.15
N GLN A 47 -13.71 -4.87 -6.29
CA GLN A 47 -13.25 -3.49 -6.31
C GLN A 47 -12.07 -3.32 -5.39
N ILE A 48 -11.09 -2.54 -5.85
CA ILE A 48 -9.97 -2.12 -5.04
C ILE A 48 -10.11 -0.61 -4.89
N GLU A 49 -10.22 -0.15 -3.66
CA GLU A 49 -10.41 1.27 -3.38
C GLU A 49 -9.08 1.92 -3.12
N CYS A 50 -8.87 3.08 -3.71
CA CYS A 50 -7.65 3.83 -3.56
C CYS A 50 -7.99 5.24 -3.11
N LEU A 51 -7.37 5.66 -2.03
CA LEU A 51 -7.49 7.02 -1.53
C LEU A 51 -6.10 7.63 -1.47
N ILE A 52 -5.94 8.81 -2.08
CA ILE A 52 -4.70 9.55 -2.01
C ILE A 52 -5.04 10.94 -1.54
N ASN A 53 -4.41 11.38 -0.48
CA ASN A 53 -4.70 12.66 0.13
C ASN A 53 -3.42 13.26 0.71
N SER A 54 -3.44 14.55 1.00
CA SER A 54 -2.32 15.17 1.70
C SER A 54 -2.87 15.91 2.90
N GLU A 55 -2.24 15.69 4.04
CA GLU A 55 -2.73 16.23 5.29
C GLU A 55 -1.57 16.33 6.28
N GLY A 56 -1.48 17.47 6.94
CA GLY A 56 -0.48 17.63 8.00
C GLY A 56 0.94 17.50 7.53
N GLY A 57 1.23 17.83 6.28
CA GLY A 57 2.59 17.74 5.76
C GLY A 57 2.96 16.36 5.27
N GLU A 58 1.98 15.47 5.16
CA GLU A 58 2.21 14.11 4.68
C GLU A 58 1.29 13.78 3.51
N ALA A 59 1.78 12.95 2.61
CA ALA A 59 0.92 12.28 1.64
C ALA A 59 0.43 10.99 2.28
N ILE A 60 -0.88 10.74 2.18
CA ILE A 60 -1.49 9.54 2.74
C ILE A 60 -2.06 8.76 1.57
N VAL A 61 -1.59 7.52 1.41
CA VAL A 61 -2.05 6.63 0.35
C VAL A 61 -2.67 5.42 1.01
N GLU A 62 -3.94 5.16 0.70
CA GLU A 62 -4.64 4.04 1.28
C GLU A 62 -5.15 3.15 0.15
N ILE A 63 -4.85 1.85 0.23
CA ILE A 63 -5.31 0.87 -0.76
C ILE A 63 -6.02 -0.23 -0.01
N ALA A 64 -7.30 -0.39 -0.29
CA ALA A 64 -8.17 -1.34 0.40
C ALA A 64 -8.73 -2.36 -0.58
N ASP A 65 -8.68 -3.62 -0.17
CA ASP A 65 -9.28 -4.70 -0.94
C ASP A 65 -10.25 -5.48 -0.06
N GLN A 66 -11.11 -6.27 -0.69
CA GLN A 66 -11.97 -7.21 0.00
C GLN A 66 -11.56 -8.62 -0.37
N GLY A 67 -10.28 -8.87 -0.24
CA GLY A 67 -9.68 -10.14 -0.58
C GLY A 67 -9.64 -11.11 0.58
N CYS A 68 -8.72 -12.04 0.51
CA CYS A 68 -8.59 -13.09 1.51
C CYS A 68 -8.02 -12.61 2.85
N GLY A 69 -7.52 -11.38 2.89
CA GLY A 69 -6.89 -10.88 4.10
C GLY A 69 -5.50 -11.45 4.31
N ILE A 70 -4.92 -11.15 5.44
CA ILE A 70 -3.58 -11.63 5.79
C ILE A 70 -3.71 -12.52 7.01
N ASP A 71 -3.16 -13.72 6.90
CA ASP A 71 -3.12 -14.66 8.02
C ASP A 71 -2.38 -13.97 9.18
N GLU A 72 -2.98 -14.04 10.36
CA GLU A 72 -2.42 -13.39 11.53
C GLU A 72 -1.01 -13.87 11.84
N SER A 73 -0.72 -15.12 11.55
CA SER A 73 0.60 -15.67 11.78
C SER A 73 1.67 -15.06 10.88
N LEU A 74 1.26 -14.44 9.78
CA LEU A 74 2.18 -13.81 8.84
C LEU A 74 2.21 -12.29 8.97
N ARG A 75 1.25 -11.71 9.69
CA ARG A 75 1.06 -10.26 9.69
C ARG A 75 2.34 -9.49 10.05
N ASP A 76 3.07 -9.97 11.04
CA ASP A 76 4.27 -9.30 11.48
C ASP A 76 5.45 -9.48 10.53
N ARG A 77 5.31 -10.36 9.55
CA ARG A 77 6.41 -10.72 8.67
C ARG A 77 6.16 -10.43 7.20
N ILE A 78 5.01 -9.84 6.86
CA ILE A 78 4.64 -9.65 5.45
C ILE A 78 5.59 -8.72 4.71
N PHE A 79 6.32 -7.89 5.42
CA PHE A 79 7.26 -6.96 4.80
C PHE A 79 8.68 -7.52 4.73
N GLU A 80 8.91 -8.72 5.24
CA GLU A 80 10.21 -9.35 5.14
C GLU A 80 10.42 -9.85 3.72
N ARG A 81 11.66 -9.78 3.27
CA ARG A 81 11.99 -10.28 1.96
C ARG A 81 11.76 -11.79 1.91
N GLY A 82 11.07 -12.24 0.88
CA GLY A 82 10.81 -13.66 0.69
C GLY A 82 9.53 -14.17 1.30
N VAL A 83 8.83 -13.35 2.11
CA VAL A 83 7.57 -13.76 2.73
C VAL A 83 6.41 -13.42 1.80
N THR A 84 5.54 -14.38 1.56
CA THR A 84 4.38 -14.16 0.73
C THR A 84 3.27 -15.08 1.17
N SER A 85 2.02 -14.58 1.08
CA SER A 85 0.83 -15.40 1.30
C SER A 85 0.32 -15.97 -0.01
N SER A 86 0.96 -15.63 -1.13
CA SER A 86 0.61 -16.11 -2.45
C SER A 86 1.39 -17.37 -2.77
N ASP A 87 0.79 -18.22 -3.59
CA ASP A 87 1.48 -19.41 -4.08
C ASP A 87 2.52 -19.07 -5.15
N SER A 88 2.47 -17.86 -5.67
CA SER A 88 3.42 -17.43 -6.68
C SER A 88 4.71 -17.01 -5.99
N GLY A 89 5.81 -17.58 -6.43
CA GLY A 89 7.09 -17.31 -5.80
C GLY A 89 7.64 -15.92 -6.05
N ASP A 90 6.98 -15.14 -6.90
CA ASP A 90 7.49 -13.84 -7.30
C ASP A 90 7.06 -12.71 -6.39
N HIS A 91 6.17 -12.96 -5.42
CA HIS A 91 5.57 -11.88 -4.64
C HIS A 91 6.28 -11.60 -3.33
N GLY A 92 7.32 -12.34 -3.01
CA GLY A 92 8.02 -12.18 -1.75
C GLY A 92 8.88 -10.92 -1.66
N ILE A 93 9.03 -10.18 -2.76
CA ILE A 93 9.84 -8.97 -2.79
C ILE A 93 8.98 -7.72 -2.78
N GLY A 94 7.75 -7.81 -3.29
CA GLY A 94 6.92 -6.62 -3.50
C GLY A 94 6.69 -5.78 -2.27
N LEU A 95 6.22 -6.37 -1.19
CA LEU A 95 5.95 -5.62 0.03
C LEU A 95 7.23 -5.17 0.71
N TRP A 96 8.29 -5.97 0.61
CA TRP A 96 9.58 -5.58 1.13
C TRP A 96 10.09 -4.31 0.44
N LEU A 97 9.93 -4.24 -0.88
CA LEU A 97 10.31 -3.05 -1.64
C LEU A 97 9.48 -1.84 -1.25
N VAL A 98 8.17 -2.03 -1.11
CA VAL A 98 7.29 -0.93 -0.72
C VAL A 98 7.74 -0.34 0.61
N ARG A 99 7.94 -1.19 1.60
CA ARG A 99 8.37 -0.73 2.91
C ARG A 99 9.73 -0.04 2.85
N SER A 100 10.64 -0.61 2.07
CA SER A 100 11.99 -0.04 1.94
C SER A 100 11.94 1.37 1.37
N TYR A 101 11.19 1.57 0.30
CA TYR A 101 11.07 2.89 -0.30
C TYR A 101 10.38 3.88 0.63
N VAL A 102 9.33 3.44 1.30
CA VAL A 102 8.58 4.31 2.20
C VAL A 102 9.45 4.74 3.38
N GLU A 103 10.17 3.80 3.99
CA GLU A 103 11.05 4.12 5.10
C GLU A 103 12.22 5.00 4.69
N GLN A 104 12.74 4.76 3.50
CA GLN A 104 13.82 5.56 2.95
C GLN A 104 13.38 7.02 2.77
N ALA A 105 12.10 7.21 2.48
CA ALA A 105 11.53 8.55 2.33
C ALA A 105 11.16 9.18 3.66
N GLY A 106 11.38 8.48 4.76
CA GLY A 106 11.04 8.98 6.09
C GLY A 106 9.60 8.71 6.48
N GLY A 107 8.92 7.84 5.75
CA GLY A 107 7.53 7.54 5.98
C GLY A 107 7.30 6.25 6.74
N ASN A 108 6.04 5.84 6.74
CA ASN A 108 5.61 4.67 7.48
C ASN A 108 4.50 3.95 6.71
N ILE A 109 4.40 2.65 6.88
CA ILE A 109 3.34 1.85 6.28
C ILE A 109 2.63 1.06 7.36
N VAL A 110 1.30 1.06 7.31
CA VAL A 110 0.45 0.39 8.28
C VAL A 110 -0.47 -0.56 7.55
N VAL A 111 -0.74 -1.72 8.15
CA VAL A 111 -1.65 -2.69 7.59
C VAL A 111 -2.76 -2.98 8.59
N ASP A 112 -4.00 -2.96 8.11
CA ASP A 112 -5.19 -3.22 8.92
C ASP A 112 -6.12 -4.17 8.20
N ASP A 113 -7.04 -4.78 8.96
CA ASP A 113 -8.09 -5.60 8.38
C ASP A 113 -9.18 -4.73 7.81
N ASN A 114 -9.74 -5.15 6.69
CA ASN A 114 -10.91 -4.52 6.12
C ASN A 114 -12.16 -5.25 6.61
N ILE A 115 -13.31 -4.61 6.49
CA ILE A 115 -14.60 -5.14 6.93
C ILE A 115 -15.50 -5.32 5.71
N PRO A 116 -16.13 -6.47 5.53
CA PRO A 116 -16.19 -7.66 6.40
C PRO A 116 -14.96 -8.55 6.33
N PHE A 117 -14.11 -8.37 5.34
CA PHE A 117 -12.85 -9.08 5.19
C PHE A 117 -11.99 -8.31 4.21
N GLY A 118 -10.70 -8.67 4.17
CA GLY A 118 -9.76 -8.02 3.28
C GLY A 118 -8.68 -7.29 4.05
N THR A 119 -7.98 -6.41 3.36
CA THR A 119 -6.80 -5.73 3.90
C THR A 119 -6.78 -4.27 3.47
N ILE A 120 -6.29 -3.42 4.35
CA ILE A 120 -6.06 -2.01 4.06
C ILE A 120 -4.60 -1.70 4.34
N PHE A 121 -3.90 -1.24 3.30
CA PHE A 121 -2.54 -0.73 3.45
C PHE A 121 -2.58 0.79 3.42
N THR A 122 -1.98 1.43 4.40
CA THR A 122 -1.93 2.89 4.47
C THR A 122 -0.48 3.35 4.54
N LEU A 123 -0.10 4.24 3.65
CA LEU A 123 1.24 4.83 3.62
C LEU A 123 1.16 6.27 4.11
N TYR A 124 2.11 6.66 4.96
CA TYR A 124 2.28 8.03 5.41
C TYR A 124 3.66 8.47 4.97
N ILE A 125 3.75 9.41 4.04
CA ILE A 125 5.03 9.81 3.46
C ILE A 125 5.17 11.32 3.56
N PRO A 126 6.25 11.82 4.20
CA PRO A 126 6.45 13.28 4.31
C PRO A 126 6.48 13.92 2.93
N LEU A 127 5.80 15.05 2.80
CA LEU A 127 5.74 15.77 1.53
C LEU A 127 7.09 16.38 1.17
N THR A 128 7.84 16.80 2.19
CA THR A 128 9.19 17.32 1.98
C THR A 128 10.13 16.69 2.98
N ARG A 129 11.36 16.54 2.56
CA ARG A 129 12.36 16.08 3.48
C ARG A 129 12.93 17.27 4.14
N ASP A 130 12.82 18.02 4.70
CA ASP A 130 13.34 19.21 5.09
C ASP A 130 14.04 19.46 6.23
N GLU A 131 14.43 19.66 5.70
CA GLU A 131 14.52 20.00 6.26
C GLU A 131 14.45 21.02 6.68
N HIS A 132 14.40 21.40 6.34
CA HIS A 132 14.07 22.22 6.63
C HIS A 132 13.79 22.59 7.33
N HIS A 133 14.08 22.67 7.25
CA HIS A 133 13.70 23.08 7.82
C HIS A 133 13.61 23.12 8.42
N GLY A 134 13.73 22.89 8.27
CA GLY A 134 13.71 23.01 8.81
C GLY A 134 13.79 22.91 9.25
#